data_281ff0b80680dc0994fdf2739c7049c0
#
_entry.id   281ff0b80680dc0994fdf2739c7049c0
#
_cell.length_a   1.000
_cell.length_b   1.000
_cell.length_c   1.000
_cell.angle_alpha   90.00
_cell.angle_beta   90.00
_cell.angle_gamma   90.00
#
_symmetry.space_group_name_H-M   'P 1'
#
loop_
_entity.id
_entity.type
_entity.pdbx_description
1 polymer ?
#
loop_
_entity_poly.entity_id
_entity_poly.type
_entity_poly.pdbx_seq_one_letter_code
_entity_poly.pdbx_strand_id
1 'polypeptide(L)'
;VELLSREGEIAIAKRIEEGLTQMMSALASFPWSVQLLLEEYDLHKAGKKRLADIVSGFNDVEEPVEEIPVADLPEGEAEIDEDEDDAAGGDDAGPTGPDPAEVARRMEQLAASYLKFQKGYAKHGAGNKAVAKLREEMAEQFMTLKLPLPLTDTLVRKLREVLGQIKEHERRILD
;
A
#
# COMPACT_ATOMS: atom_id res chain seq x y z
N VAL A 1 11.81 -22.79 23.72
CA VAL A 1 11.48 -22.26 22.39
C VAL A 1 12.75 -22.37 21.57
N GLU A 2 12.77 -23.22 20.53
CA GLU A 2 13.92 -23.30 19.62
C GLU A 2 14.09 -21.97 18.90
N LEU A 3 15.28 -21.41 18.98
CA LEU A 3 15.64 -20.22 18.21
C LEU A 3 15.69 -20.59 16.72
N LEU A 4 15.09 -19.78 15.87
CA LEU A 4 15.15 -19.94 14.42
C LEU A 4 16.60 -19.87 13.93
N SER A 5 16.97 -20.78 13.03
CA SER A 5 18.25 -20.67 12.35
C SER A 5 18.21 -19.48 11.36
N ARG A 6 19.36 -18.88 11.07
CA ARG A 6 19.46 -17.80 10.07
C ARG A 6 18.85 -18.17 8.71
N GLU A 7 19.00 -19.42 8.30
CA GLU A 7 18.39 -19.94 7.06
C GLU A 7 16.87 -20.00 7.18
N GLY A 8 16.33 -20.35 8.35
CA GLY A 8 14.90 -20.34 8.64
C GLY A 8 14.33 -18.93 8.62
N GLU A 9 15.03 -17.95 9.18
CA GLU A 9 14.63 -16.53 9.13
C GLU A 9 14.55 -16.01 7.70
N ILE A 10 15.57 -16.29 6.88
CA ILE A 10 15.60 -15.90 5.46
C ILE A 10 14.44 -16.56 4.69
N ALA A 11 14.17 -17.84 4.95
CA ALA A 11 13.09 -18.55 4.28
C ALA A 11 11.72 -17.97 4.64
N ILE A 12 11.51 -17.60 5.92
CA ILE A 12 10.27 -16.96 6.37
C ILE A 12 10.13 -15.56 5.77
N ALA A 13 11.20 -14.75 5.78
CA ALA A 13 11.20 -13.41 5.21
C ALA A 13 10.81 -13.44 3.73
N LYS A 14 11.43 -14.30 2.92
CA LYS A 14 11.08 -14.49 1.50
C LYS A 14 9.61 -14.87 1.31
N ARG A 15 9.10 -15.78 2.13
CA ARG A 15 7.70 -16.21 2.05
C ARG A 15 6.72 -15.08 2.39
N ILE A 16 7.10 -14.21 3.33
CA ILE A 16 6.32 -13.00 3.66
C ILE A 16 6.33 -12.04 2.46
N GLU A 17 7.49 -11.77 1.87
CA GLU A 17 7.63 -10.89 0.70
C GLU A 17 6.83 -11.43 -0.50
N GLU A 18 6.90 -12.71 -0.79
CA GLU A 18 6.11 -13.36 -1.84
C GLU A 18 4.60 -13.19 -1.58
N GLY A 19 4.16 -13.40 -0.34
CA GLY A 19 2.76 -13.20 0.06
C GLY A 19 2.29 -11.75 -0.10
N LEU A 20 3.10 -10.79 0.31
CA LEU A 20 2.83 -9.36 0.13
C LEU A 20 2.76 -8.99 -1.35
N THR A 21 3.70 -9.48 -2.17
CA THR A 21 3.72 -9.24 -3.61
C THR A 21 2.47 -9.80 -4.29
N GLN A 22 2.06 -11.01 -3.95
CA GLN A 22 0.83 -11.62 -4.48
C GLN A 22 -0.42 -10.82 -4.08
N MET A 23 -0.49 -10.38 -2.83
CA MET A 23 -1.58 -9.56 -2.33
C MET A 23 -1.64 -8.21 -3.06
N MET A 24 -0.51 -7.53 -3.22
CA MET A 24 -0.42 -6.26 -3.94
C MET A 24 -0.79 -6.41 -5.42
N SER A 25 -0.36 -7.49 -6.08
CA SER A 25 -0.74 -7.79 -7.47
C SER A 25 -2.25 -8.00 -7.62
N ALA A 26 -2.88 -8.69 -6.67
CA ALA A 26 -4.33 -8.86 -6.66
C ALA A 26 -5.06 -7.53 -6.47
N LEU A 27 -4.61 -6.67 -5.55
CA LEU A 27 -5.16 -5.32 -5.34
C LEU A 27 -4.95 -4.43 -6.56
N ALA A 28 -3.78 -4.47 -7.20
CA ALA A 28 -3.47 -3.70 -8.40
C ALA A 28 -4.39 -4.05 -9.58
N SER A 29 -4.80 -5.31 -9.68
CA SER A 29 -5.72 -5.78 -10.71
C SER A 29 -7.15 -5.28 -10.52
N PHE A 30 -7.48 -4.72 -9.37
CA PHE A 30 -8.81 -4.25 -9.01
C PHE A 30 -8.88 -2.71 -9.06
N PRO A 31 -9.54 -2.12 -10.09
CA PRO A 31 -9.53 -0.67 -10.31
C PRO A 31 -10.05 0.16 -9.14
N TRP A 32 -10.90 -0.42 -8.29
CA TRP A 32 -11.41 0.27 -7.10
C TRP A 32 -10.33 0.49 -6.04
N SER A 33 -9.31 -0.36 -5.97
CA SER A 33 -8.15 -0.14 -5.08
C SER A 33 -7.44 1.16 -5.43
N VAL A 34 -7.29 1.43 -6.73
CA VAL A 34 -6.69 2.67 -7.23
C VAL A 34 -7.57 3.88 -6.88
N GLN A 35 -8.88 3.76 -7.05
CA GLN A 35 -9.82 4.82 -6.66
C GLN A 35 -9.70 5.15 -5.18
N LEU A 36 -9.74 4.15 -4.30
CA LEU A 36 -9.61 4.35 -2.84
C LEU A 36 -8.27 4.99 -2.48
N LEU A 37 -7.18 4.57 -3.12
CA LEU A 37 -5.88 5.17 -2.90
C LEU A 37 -5.86 6.66 -3.29
N LEU A 38 -6.48 7.02 -4.42
CA LEU A 38 -6.59 8.40 -4.85
C LEU A 38 -7.48 9.24 -3.92
N GLU A 39 -8.58 8.67 -3.41
CA GLU A 39 -9.44 9.31 -2.40
C GLU A 39 -8.67 9.59 -1.10
N GLU A 40 -7.86 8.62 -0.64
CA GLU A 40 -6.98 8.79 0.52
C GLU A 40 -5.92 9.88 0.30
N TYR A 41 -5.36 9.94 -0.91
CA TYR A 41 -4.42 11.01 -1.28
C TYR A 41 -5.09 12.39 -1.34
N ASP A 42 -6.33 12.48 -1.78
CA ASP A 42 -7.08 13.75 -1.73
C ASP A 42 -7.37 14.19 -0.30
N LEU A 43 -7.56 13.24 0.65
CA LEU A 43 -7.64 13.56 2.08
C LEU A 43 -6.31 14.12 2.61
N HIS A 44 -5.17 13.65 2.12
CA HIS A 44 -3.86 14.23 2.45
C HIS A 44 -3.74 15.66 1.92
N LYS A 45 -4.10 15.91 0.65
CA LYS A 45 -4.11 17.27 0.08
C LYS A 45 -5.00 18.23 0.88
N ALA A 46 -6.07 17.71 1.48
CA ALA A 46 -6.96 18.47 2.35
C ALA A 46 -6.42 18.64 3.80
N GLY A 47 -5.20 18.15 4.10
CA GLY A 47 -4.57 18.22 5.41
C GLY A 47 -5.17 17.32 6.48
N LYS A 48 -5.99 16.33 6.09
CA LYS A 48 -6.68 15.41 7.01
C LYS A 48 -5.90 14.12 7.31
N LYS A 49 -4.90 13.79 6.50
CA LYS A 49 -4.06 12.59 6.65
C LYS A 49 -2.59 12.91 6.41
N ARG A 50 -1.70 12.16 7.03
CA ARG A 50 -0.25 12.27 6.79
C ARG A 50 0.11 11.49 5.51
N LEU A 51 1.14 11.94 4.80
CA LEU A 51 1.62 11.25 3.60
C LEU A 51 2.10 9.83 3.89
N ALA A 52 2.79 9.64 5.02
CA ALA A 52 3.28 8.34 5.47
C ALA A 52 2.17 7.30 5.72
N ASP A 53 0.94 7.75 6.01
CA ASP A 53 -0.22 6.85 6.18
C ASP A 53 -0.78 6.34 4.84
N ILE A 54 -0.30 6.88 3.72
CA ILE A 54 -0.78 6.57 2.36
C ILE A 54 0.30 5.88 1.55
N VAL A 55 1.52 6.39 1.58
CA VAL A 55 2.68 5.82 0.88
C VAL A 55 3.85 5.78 1.85
N SER A 56 4.42 4.60 2.05
CA SER A 56 5.60 4.40 2.91
C SER A 56 6.92 4.44 2.12
N GLY A 57 6.88 4.34 0.79
CA GLY A 57 8.06 4.33 -0.07
C GLY A 57 7.73 3.85 -1.47
N PHE A 58 8.76 3.43 -2.19
CA PHE A 58 8.67 2.94 -3.56
C PHE A 58 9.36 1.58 -3.70
N ASN A 59 8.76 0.68 -4.49
CA ASN A 59 9.32 -0.66 -4.72
C ASN A 59 10.39 -0.69 -5.81
N ASP A 60 10.48 0.34 -6.63
CA ASP A 60 11.41 0.50 -7.75
C ASP A 60 12.64 1.36 -7.43
N VAL A 61 12.71 1.87 -6.21
CA VAL A 61 13.86 2.62 -5.68
C VAL A 61 14.48 1.79 -4.56
N GLU A 62 15.73 1.36 -4.73
CA GLU A 62 16.52 0.82 -3.62
C GLU A 62 16.77 1.97 -2.63
N GLU A 63 15.98 2.04 -1.58
CA GLU A 63 16.30 2.90 -0.45
C GLU A 63 17.63 2.40 0.12
N PRO A 64 18.63 3.28 0.31
CA PRO A 64 19.84 2.88 1.02
C PRO A 64 19.39 2.33 2.37
N VAL A 65 19.73 1.06 2.63
CA VAL A 65 19.52 0.44 3.93
C VAL A 65 20.41 1.23 4.88
N GLU A 66 19.85 2.18 5.63
CA GLU A 66 20.56 2.72 6.77
C GLU A 66 20.77 1.54 7.70
N GLU A 67 22.00 1.03 7.70
CA GLU A 67 22.45 0.10 8.75
C GLU A 67 22.25 0.83 10.07
N ILE A 68 21.19 0.46 10.78
CA ILE A 68 20.98 0.90 12.16
C ILE A 68 22.25 0.40 12.88
N PRO A 69 23.13 1.29 13.37
CA PRO A 69 24.26 0.86 14.14
C PRO A 69 23.67 0.08 15.33
N VAL A 70 23.97 -1.18 15.42
CA VAL A 70 23.67 -1.99 16.62
C VAL A 70 24.56 -1.42 17.70
N ALA A 71 24.11 -0.32 18.31
CA ALA A 71 24.73 0.16 19.53
C ALA A 71 24.46 -0.91 20.59
N ASP A 72 25.56 -1.45 21.11
CA ASP A 72 25.62 -2.29 22.28
C ASP A 72 24.58 -1.82 23.32
N LEU A 73 23.49 -2.56 23.46
CA LEU A 73 22.53 -2.32 24.53
C LEU A 73 23.16 -2.81 25.83
N PRO A 74 23.41 -1.96 26.81
CA PRO A 74 23.76 -2.43 28.15
C PRO A 74 22.54 -3.17 28.72
N GLU A 75 22.79 -4.39 29.23
CA GLU A 75 21.85 -5.11 30.06
C GLU A 75 21.46 -4.24 31.26
N GLY A 76 20.24 -3.73 31.26
CA GLY A 76 19.67 -2.96 32.34
C GLY A 76 18.16 -2.97 32.22
N GLU A 77 17.53 -3.63 33.19
CA GLU A 77 16.10 -3.65 33.41
C GLU A 77 15.55 -2.21 33.38
N ALA A 78 14.64 -1.93 32.45
CA ALA A 78 13.86 -0.69 32.46
C ALA A 78 12.38 -1.05 32.50
N GLU A 79 11.78 -0.74 33.62
CA GLU A 79 10.37 -0.73 33.87
C GLU A 79 9.65 0.13 32.81
N ILE A 80 8.60 -0.43 32.25
CA ILE A 80 7.74 0.29 31.30
C ILE A 80 6.77 1.13 32.11
N ASP A 81 7.00 2.42 32.21
CA ASP A 81 6.00 3.37 32.66
C ASP A 81 5.04 3.66 31.49
N GLU A 82 3.83 3.16 31.62
CA GLU A 82 2.66 3.58 30.86
C GLU A 82 2.18 4.91 31.46
N ASP A 83 2.51 6.00 30.80
CA ASP A 83 1.74 7.26 30.78
C ASP A 83 2.64 8.37 30.22
N GLU A 84 2.33 8.83 29.03
CA GLU A 84 2.22 10.27 28.76
C GLU A 84 1.75 10.52 27.33
N ASP A 85 0.54 10.97 27.35
CA ASP A 85 -0.19 11.74 26.36
C ASP A 85 0.56 13.06 26.02
N ASP A 86 0.41 13.48 24.76
CA ASP A 86 0.50 14.87 24.32
C ASP A 86 1.87 15.55 24.34
N ALA A 87 2.37 15.83 23.14
CA ALA A 87 2.73 17.19 22.80
C ALA A 87 3.33 17.32 21.39
N ALA A 88 2.66 18.11 20.67
CA ALA A 88 3.10 18.97 19.57
C ALA A 88 4.59 19.31 19.53
N GLY A 89 5.18 19.25 18.32
CA GLY A 89 6.23 20.18 17.95
C GLY A 89 7.64 19.64 17.99
N GLY A 90 8.12 19.18 16.88
CA GLY A 90 9.53 18.90 16.63
C GLY A 90 9.76 18.70 15.14
N ASP A 91 9.66 19.78 14.39
CA ASP A 91 10.07 19.88 12.99
C ASP A 91 11.60 19.94 12.96
N ASP A 92 12.26 18.79 13.16
CA ASP A 92 13.67 18.58 12.81
C ASP A 92 14.10 17.09 12.94
N ALA A 93 13.28 16.15 12.51
CA ALA A 93 13.76 14.82 12.16
C ALA A 93 13.85 14.80 10.63
N GLY A 94 15.08 14.67 10.10
CA GLY A 94 15.36 14.58 8.67
C GLY A 94 14.40 13.64 7.94
N PRO A 95 14.26 13.73 6.61
CA PRO A 95 13.16 13.16 5.83
C PRO A 95 13.12 11.63 5.92
N THR A 96 12.53 11.09 6.97
CA THR A 96 12.33 9.65 7.19
C THR A 96 11.07 9.16 6.47
N GLY A 97 10.80 9.68 5.28
CA GLY A 97 9.64 9.30 4.48
C GLY A 97 9.90 9.48 3.00
N PRO A 98 9.03 8.95 2.13
CA PRO A 98 9.17 9.11 0.69
C PRO A 98 9.11 10.59 0.32
N ASP A 99 9.91 11.00 -0.69
CA ASP A 99 9.94 12.36 -1.20
C ASP A 99 8.52 12.81 -1.61
N PRO A 100 7.97 13.87 -0.98
CA PRO A 100 6.62 14.34 -1.28
C PRO A 100 6.41 14.74 -2.74
N ALA A 101 7.45 15.26 -3.40
CA ALA A 101 7.39 15.64 -4.80
C ALA A 101 7.27 14.41 -5.71
N GLU A 102 8.03 13.35 -5.41
CA GLU A 102 7.96 12.10 -6.16
C GLU A 102 6.63 11.38 -5.93
N VAL A 103 6.11 11.36 -4.69
CA VAL A 103 4.78 10.84 -4.39
C VAL A 103 3.72 11.60 -5.20
N ALA A 104 3.74 12.94 -5.19
CA ALA A 104 2.78 13.75 -5.93
C ALA A 104 2.82 13.42 -7.43
N ARG A 105 4.01 13.33 -8.02
CA ARG A 105 4.21 12.99 -9.43
C ARG A 105 3.61 11.62 -9.78
N ARG A 106 3.87 10.59 -8.96
CA ARG A 106 3.37 9.22 -9.20
C ARG A 106 1.85 9.13 -9.00
N MET A 107 1.32 9.82 -8.00
CA MET A 107 -0.12 9.88 -7.76
C MET A 107 -0.86 10.61 -8.90
N GLU A 108 -0.28 11.67 -9.48
CA GLU A 108 -0.85 12.33 -10.67
C GLU A 108 -0.82 11.42 -11.90
N GLN A 109 0.26 10.67 -12.12
CA GLN A 109 0.36 9.69 -13.20
C GLN A 109 -0.70 8.58 -13.03
N LEU A 110 -0.85 8.05 -11.82
CA LEU A 110 -1.84 7.03 -11.50
C LEU A 110 -3.27 7.56 -11.70
N ALA A 111 -3.55 8.79 -11.28
CA ALA A 111 -4.85 9.45 -11.50
C ALA A 111 -5.15 9.64 -12.99
N ALA A 112 -4.16 10.05 -13.78
CA ALA A 112 -4.31 10.19 -15.23
C ALA A 112 -4.60 8.83 -15.91
N SER A 113 -3.91 7.76 -15.48
CA SER A 113 -4.14 6.40 -15.99
C SER A 113 -5.50 5.87 -15.58
N TYR A 114 -5.95 6.13 -14.36
CA TYR A 114 -7.29 5.79 -13.89
C TYR A 114 -8.39 6.49 -14.68
N LEU A 115 -8.24 7.78 -14.98
CA LEU A 115 -9.17 8.52 -15.82
C LEU A 115 -9.23 7.99 -17.27
N LYS A 116 -8.07 7.59 -17.84
CA LYS A 116 -8.02 6.94 -19.16
C LYS A 116 -8.75 5.60 -19.12
N PHE A 117 -8.51 4.80 -18.09
CA PHE A 117 -9.21 3.53 -17.87
C PHE A 117 -10.73 3.74 -17.78
N GLN A 118 -11.20 4.67 -16.95
CA GLN A 118 -12.64 4.96 -16.80
C GLN A 118 -13.30 5.36 -18.14
N LYS A 119 -12.66 6.26 -18.89
CA LYS A 119 -13.15 6.67 -20.21
C LYS A 119 -13.16 5.51 -21.21
N GLY A 120 -12.10 4.68 -21.19
CA GLY A 120 -12.00 3.49 -22.03
C GLY A 120 -13.07 2.47 -21.68
N TYR A 121 -13.27 2.21 -20.40
CA TYR A 121 -14.29 1.29 -19.90
C TYR A 121 -15.71 1.73 -20.25
N ALA A 122 -16.04 3.01 -20.04
CA ALA A 122 -17.35 3.58 -20.40
C ALA A 122 -17.64 3.49 -21.91
N LYS A 123 -16.59 3.60 -22.75
CA LYS A 123 -16.74 3.62 -24.22
C LYS A 123 -16.76 2.22 -24.84
N HIS A 124 -15.99 1.29 -24.32
CA HIS A 124 -15.72 -0.01 -24.96
C HIS A 124 -16.16 -1.24 -24.13
N GLY A 125 -16.52 -1.04 -22.86
CA GLY A 125 -16.89 -2.12 -21.94
C GLY A 125 -15.70 -2.95 -21.43
N ALA A 126 -15.97 -3.86 -20.50
CA ALA A 126 -14.95 -4.64 -19.79
C ALA A 126 -14.14 -5.63 -20.66
N GLY A 127 -14.75 -6.14 -21.73
CA GLY A 127 -14.16 -7.19 -22.57
C GLY A 127 -13.19 -6.70 -23.66
N ASN A 128 -12.98 -5.40 -23.78
CA ASN A 128 -12.12 -4.84 -24.82
C ASN A 128 -10.63 -4.95 -24.45
N LYS A 129 -9.81 -5.45 -25.38
CA LYS A 129 -8.35 -5.59 -25.21
C LYS A 129 -7.65 -4.27 -24.87
N ALA A 130 -8.13 -3.15 -25.42
CA ALA A 130 -7.58 -1.83 -25.11
C ALA A 130 -7.82 -1.45 -23.64
N VAL A 131 -8.99 -1.77 -23.09
CA VAL A 131 -9.33 -1.54 -21.67
C VAL A 131 -8.51 -2.45 -20.77
N ALA A 132 -8.30 -3.71 -21.16
CA ALA A 132 -7.41 -4.63 -20.44
C ALA A 132 -5.98 -4.08 -20.34
N LYS A 133 -5.43 -3.56 -21.45
CA LYS A 133 -4.11 -2.95 -21.47
C LYS A 133 -4.01 -1.71 -20.57
N LEU A 134 -5.02 -0.82 -20.61
CA LEU A 134 -5.06 0.34 -19.70
C LEU A 134 -5.11 -0.07 -18.22
N ARG A 135 -5.79 -1.20 -17.92
CA ARG A 135 -5.81 -1.76 -16.56
C ARG A 135 -4.45 -2.31 -16.16
N GLU A 136 -3.73 -2.97 -17.06
CA GLU A 136 -2.36 -3.46 -16.82
C GLU A 136 -1.40 -2.30 -16.57
N GLU A 137 -1.41 -1.26 -17.42
CA GLU A 137 -0.59 -0.06 -17.22
C GLU A 137 -0.85 0.62 -15.87
N MET A 138 -2.11 0.70 -15.48
CA MET A 138 -2.51 1.23 -14.17
C MET A 138 -2.04 0.35 -13.00
N ALA A 139 -2.13 -0.98 -13.16
CA ALA A 139 -1.67 -1.93 -12.17
C ALA A 139 -0.14 -1.88 -11.98
N GLU A 140 0.62 -1.74 -13.07
CA GLU A 140 2.07 -1.57 -13.00
C GLU A 140 2.45 -0.31 -12.19
N GLN A 141 1.78 0.82 -12.44
CA GLN A 141 2.02 2.05 -11.67
C GLN A 141 1.64 1.89 -10.19
N PHE A 142 0.54 1.20 -9.90
CA PHE A 142 0.15 0.92 -8.51
C PHE A 142 1.19 0.06 -7.79
N MET A 143 1.78 -0.93 -8.46
CA MET A 143 2.80 -1.83 -7.90
C MET A 143 4.12 -1.13 -7.60
N THR A 144 4.40 0.05 -8.17
CA THR A 144 5.60 0.83 -7.83
C THR A 144 5.52 1.48 -6.45
N LEU A 145 4.31 1.63 -5.92
CA LEU A 145 4.06 2.25 -4.63
C LEU A 145 4.16 1.21 -3.50
N LYS A 146 4.87 1.57 -2.44
CA LYS A 146 4.92 0.78 -1.21
C LYS A 146 3.86 1.33 -0.24
N LEU A 147 2.79 0.57 -0.07
CA LEU A 147 1.68 0.97 0.78
C LEU A 147 1.88 0.52 2.23
N PRO A 148 1.53 1.34 3.22
CA PRO A 148 1.54 0.94 4.62
C PRO A 148 0.48 -0.13 4.89
N LEU A 149 0.79 -1.01 5.84
CA LEU A 149 -0.05 -2.16 6.18
C LEU A 149 -1.51 -1.79 6.53
N PRO A 150 -1.79 -0.73 7.32
CA PRO A 150 -3.17 -0.36 7.65
C PRO A 150 -4.01 0.02 6.42
N LEU A 151 -3.40 0.69 5.43
CA LEU A 151 -4.08 1.02 4.18
C LEU A 151 -4.34 -0.23 3.35
N THR A 152 -3.33 -1.10 3.24
CA THR A 152 -3.44 -2.38 2.54
C THR A 152 -4.56 -3.25 3.12
N ASP A 153 -4.67 -3.34 4.44
CA ASP A 153 -5.76 -4.06 5.12
C ASP A 153 -7.13 -3.46 4.81
N THR A 154 -7.22 -2.15 4.71
CA THR A 154 -8.46 -1.46 4.33
C THR A 154 -8.87 -1.82 2.90
N LEU A 155 -7.92 -1.82 1.95
CA LEU A 155 -8.15 -2.23 0.56
C LEU A 155 -8.59 -3.69 0.47
N VAL A 156 -7.91 -4.60 1.19
CA VAL A 156 -8.27 -6.03 1.23
C VAL A 156 -9.67 -6.23 1.82
N ARG A 157 -10.03 -5.50 2.87
CA ARG A 157 -11.37 -5.57 3.47
C ARG A 157 -12.44 -5.17 2.47
N LYS A 158 -12.22 -4.08 1.73
CA LYS A 158 -13.13 -3.62 0.68
C LYS A 158 -13.25 -4.63 -0.47
N LEU A 159 -12.15 -5.21 -0.90
CA LEU A 159 -12.19 -6.27 -1.92
C LEU A 159 -13.02 -7.47 -1.47
N ARG A 160 -12.86 -7.91 -0.21
CA ARG A 160 -13.63 -9.01 0.38
C ARG A 160 -15.12 -8.68 0.48
N GLU A 161 -15.47 -7.44 0.82
CA GLU A 161 -16.86 -6.96 0.86
C GLU A 161 -17.52 -7.08 -0.52
N VAL A 162 -16.85 -6.59 -1.57
CA VAL A 162 -17.35 -6.68 -2.95
C VAL A 162 -17.51 -8.13 -3.41
N LEU A 163 -16.52 -8.99 -3.11
CA LEU A 163 -16.62 -10.41 -3.42
C LEU A 163 -17.81 -11.07 -2.71
N GLY A 164 -18.09 -10.66 -1.46
CA GLY A 164 -19.26 -11.11 -0.72
C GLY A 164 -20.56 -10.72 -1.40
N GLN A 165 -20.68 -9.46 -1.86
CA GLN A 165 -21.85 -8.97 -2.59
C GLN A 165 -22.05 -9.72 -3.92
N ILE A 166 -20.97 -9.96 -4.67
CA ILE A 166 -21.04 -10.73 -5.93
C ILE A 166 -21.59 -12.13 -5.67
N LYS A 167 -21.04 -12.85 -4.68
CA LYS A 167 -21.50 -14.21 -4.32
C LYS A 167 -22.96 -14.21 -3.86
N GLU A 168 -23.42 -13.19 -3.17
CA GLU A 168 -24.81 -13.05 -2.77
C GLU A 168 -25.73 -12.87 -3.98
N HIS A 169 -25.32 -12.00 -4.93
CA HIS A 169 -26.09 -11.80 -6.17
C HIS A 169 -26.09 -13.06 -7.04
N GLU A 170 -24.96 -13.74 -7.18
CA GLU A 170 -24.88 -15.03 -7.89
C GLU A 170 -25.85 -16.07 -7.30
N ARG A 171 -25.89 -16.19 -5.98
CA ARG A 171 -26.80 -17.10 -5.31
C ARG A 171 -28.27 -16.76 -5.62
N ARG A 172 -28.64 -15.48 -5.58
CA ARG A 172 -30.01 -15.04 -5.90
C ARG A 172 -30.42 -15.28 -7.36
N ILE A 173 -29.46 -15.40 -8.27
CA ILE A 173 -29.72 -15.72 -9.68
C ILE A 173 -29.91 -17.21 -9.89
N LEU A 174 -29.25 -18.03 -9.05
CA LEU A 174 -29.31 -19.50 -9.15
C LEU A 174 -30.50 -20.13 -8.42
N ASP A 175 -31.09 -19.44 -7.43
CA ASP A 175 -32.31 -19.82 -6.74
C ASP A 175 -33.55 -19.34 -7.54
#